data_0d3925dd46c6c1b5f6c2f05384484e9a
#
_entry.id   0d3925dd46c6c1b5f6c2f05384484e9a
#
_cell.length_a   1.000
_cell.length_b   1.000
_cell.length_c   1.000
_cell.angle_alpha   90.00
_cell.angle_beta   90.00
_cell.angle_gamma   90.00
#
_symmetry.space_group_name_H-M   'P 1'
#
loop_
_entity.id
_entity.type
_entity.pdbx_description
1 polymer ?
#
loop_
_entity_poly.entity_id
_entity_poly.type
_entity_poly.pdbx_seq_one_letter_code
_entity_poly.pdbx_strand_id
1 'polypeptide(L)'
;MKTMLLFPGQGSQYIGMGKDVYENYKYAKKAFMQVNKELNTDLTNLIFNGTEEELKKSYNTQPSLMIVSIAIYLALKEEYVDKLDELNICGVAGHSLGEYSALCASGCLSISETAKILSARGNEMFKCADNNTGMLAVIGSDNKTIQENINSIKPKCLVIANSNSIGQTVVSGYLEDIEKFKIQMEGKAKRLIPLPVSGAFHSPLMQKAQDNIKNEIEKLDIKNPKYPILQNYSGEFETEISSIKTNLQKQITAPVLWCENMQNAIQQGFDTFIEIGAKNVLTGLMKRIVTEEQKEKIKIINIENVENIKTLFDKINND
;
A
#
# COMPACT_ATOMS: atom_id res chain seq x y z
N MET A 1 -8.33 22.19 7.29
CA MET A 1 -7.46 21.09 6.80
C MET A 1 -7.63 19.89 7.70
N LYS A 2 -7.96 18.75 7.15
CA LYS A 2 -8.03 17.46 7.84
C LYS A 2 -7.22 16.46 7.00
N THR A 3 -6.03 16.12 7.47
CA THR A 3 -5.03 15.42 6.67
C THR A 3 -5.02 13.92 6.90
N MET A 4 -4.91 13.16 5.80
CA MET A 4 -4.65 11.73 5.79
C MET A 4 -3.27 11.45 5.17
N LEU A 5 -2.44 10.67 5.86
CA LEU A 5 -1.20 10.17 5.29
C LEU A 5 -1.46 8.84 4.57
N LEU A 6 -0.92 8.71 3.37
CA LEU A 6 -1.07 7.54 2.51
C LEU A 6 0.29 6.87 2.29
N PHE A 7 0.32 5.54 2.40
CA PHE A 7 1.53 4.75 2.24
C PHE A 7 1.40 3.76 1.08
N PRO A 8 2.28 3.84 0.06
CA PRO A 8 2.17 3.03 -1.14
C PRO A 8 2.46 1.55 -0.89
N GLY A 9 1.93 0.72 -1.78
CA GLY A 9 2.12 -0.71 -1.82
C GLY A 9 3.08 -1.19 -2.90
N GLN A 10 3.11 -2.51 -3.10
CA GLN A 10 3.93 -3.18 -4.13
C GLN A 10 3.58 -2.65 -5.53
N GLY A 11 4.61 -2.45 -6.36
CA GLY A 11 4.52 -1.81 -7.68
C GLY A 11 5.10 -0.39 -7.71
N SER A 12 5.31 0.23 -6.54
CA SER A 12 5.96 1.53 -6.44
C SER A 12 7.49 1.46 -6.31
N GLN A 13 8.08 0.30 -5.99
CA GLN A 13 9.51 0.13 -5.80
C GLN A 13 10.32 0.41 -7.09
N TYR A 14 11.54 0.93 -6.90
CA TYR A 14 12.56 1.08 -7.91
C TYR A 14 13.95 1.15 -7.26
N ILE A 15 15.01 0.85 -8.02
CA ILE A 15 16.38 0.92 -7.52
C ILE A 15 16.79 2.39 -7.30
N GLY A 16 17.29 2.68 -6.09
CA GLY A 16 17.67 4.03 -5.67
C GLY A 16 16.61 4.79 -4.89
N MET A 17 15.39 4.24 -4.70
CA MET A 17 14.33 4.91 -3.94
C MET A 17 14.79 5.25 -2.51
N GLY A 18 14.51 6.49 -2.06
CA GLY A 18 14.83 6.98 -0.73
C GLY A 18 16.30 7.21 -0.42
N LYS A 19 17.21 7.08 -1.43
CA LYS A 19 18.65 7.27 -1.23
C LYS A 19 19.01 8.70 -0.82
N ASP A 20 18.44 9.69 -1.45
CA ASP A 20 18.63 11.10 -1.13
C ASP A 20 18.17 11.44 0.29
N VAL A 21 17.02 10.87 0.70
CA VAL A 21 16.51 11.03 2.07
C VAL A 21 17.43 10.37 3.11
N TYR A 22 17.92 9.18 2.80
CA TYR A 22 18.92 8.48 3.63
C TYR A 22 20.21 9.30 3.81
N GLU A 23 20.66 9.96 2.74
CA GLU A 23 21.92 10.75 2.74
C GLU A 23 21.78 12.08 3.50
N ASN A 24 20.59 12.68 3.51
CA ASN A 24 20.36 14.04 4.04
C ASN A 24 19.74 14.09 5.43
N TYR A 25 19.08 13.03 5.91
CA TYR A 25 18.36 13.03 7.18
C TYR A 25 18.88 11.96 8.15
N LYS A 26 19.25 12.39 9.34
CA LYS A 26 19.85 11.54 10.37
C LYS A 26 18.92 10.42 10.84
N TYR A 27 17.64 10.73 11.05
CA TYR A 27 16.68 9.72 11.52
C TYR A 27 16.29 8.74 10.42
N ALA A 28 16.22 9.18 9.18
CA ALA A 28 16.06 8.29 8.01
C ALA A 28 17.22 7.29 7.95
N LYS A 29 18.44 7.75 8.00
CA LYS A 29 19.64 6.89 8.00
C LYS A 29 19.63 5.86 9.14
N LYS A 30 19.29 6.29 10.36
CA LYS A 30 19.20 5.39 11.52
C LYS A 30 18.13 4.30 11.29
N ALA A 31 16.98 4.65 10.71
CA ALA A 31 15.90 3.70 10.44
C ALA A 31 16.33 2.63 9.44
N PHE A 32 17.00 2.98 8.35
CA PHE A 32 17.56 2.01 7.40
C PHE A 32 18.56 1.05 8.09
N MET A 33 19.49 1.60 8.90
CA MET A 33 20.46 0.79 9.63
C MET A 33 19.77 -0.15 10.64
N GLN A 34 18.70 0.30 11.29
CA GLN A 34 17.92 -0.51 12.21
C GLN A 34 17.26 -1.68 11.50
N VAL A 35 16.68 -1.47 10.32
CA VAL A 35 16.05 -2.54 9.52
C VAL A 35 17.09 -3.55 9.03
N ASN A 36 18.26 -3.09 8.54
CA ASN A 36 19.34 -4.00 8.15
C ASN A 36 19.76 -4.92 9.29
N LYS A 37 19.96 -4.33 10.49
CA LYS A 37 20.31 -5.09 11.69
C LYS A 37 19.21 -6.09 12.06
N GLU A 38 17.96 -5.66 12.04
CA GLU A 38 16.82 -6.47 12.48
C GLU A 38 16.56 -7.66 11.56
N LEU A 39 16.70 -7.48 10.25
CA LEU A 39 16.52 -8.53 9.26
C LEU A 39 17.79 -9.33 9.00
N ASN A 40 18.91 -8.97 9.64
CA ASN A 40 20.24 -9.54 9.39
C ASN A 40 20.58 -9.61 7.89
N THR A 41 20.33 -8.51 7.15
CA THR A 41 20.53 -8.40 5.71
C THR A 41 20.91 -6.98 5.33
N ASP A 42 21.62 -6.80 4.23
CA ASP A 42 21.91 -5.47 3.69
C ASP A 42 20.81 -5.03 2.70
N LEU A 43 19.60 -4.81 3.26
CA LEU A 43 18.45 -4.33 2.51
C LEU A 43 18.72 -2.95 1.90
N THR A 44 19.48 -2.12 2.58
CA THR A 44 19.86 -0.79 2.08
C THR A 44 20.64 -0.88 0.78
N ASN A 45 21.63 -1.77 0.71
CA ASN A 45 22.39 -1.97 -0.52
C ASN A 45 21.51 -2.56 -1.64
N LEU A 46 20.62 -3.48 -1.31
CA LEU A 46 19.65 -4.00 -2.28
C LEU A 46 18.77 -2.88 -2.86
N ILE A 47 18.26 -1.99 -2.02
CA ILE A 47 17.40 -0.87 -2.45
C ILE A 47 18.19 0.11 -3.34
N PHE A 48 19.42 0.44 -3.00
CA PHE A 48 20.18 1.50 -3.68
C PHE A 48 20.94 1.02 -4.90
N ASN A 49 21.46 -0.21 -4.89
CA ASN A 49 22.41 -0.71 -5.87
C ASN A 49 22.09 -2.12 -6.37
N GLY A 50 21.03 -2.76 -5.89
CA GLY A 50 20.64 -4.12 -6.28
C GLY A 50 20.02 -4.19 -7.68
N THR A 51 19.38 -5.32 -7.98
CA THR A 51 18.68 -5.53 -9.24
C THR A 51 17.18 -5.41 -9.05
N GLU A 52 16.47 -4.98 -10.09
CA GLU A 52 15.00 -4.96 -10.07
C GLU A 52 14.40 -6.34 -9.82
N GLU A 53 15.03 -7.40 -10.33
CA GLU A 53 14.58 -8.79 -10.15
C GLU A 53 14.59 -9.17 -8.67
N GLU A 54 15.69 -8.90 -7.95
CA GLU A 54 15.79 -9.18 -6.52
C GLU A 54 14.85 -8.29 -5.71
N LEU A 55 14.74 -7.01 -6.07
CA LEU A 55 13.86 -6.07 -5.38
C LEU A 55 12.37 -6.41 -5.58
N LYS A 56 11.97 -7.04 -6.70
CA LYS A 56 10.59 -7.47 -6.99
C LYS A 56 10.12 -8.67 -6.16
N LYS A 57 11.01 -9.44 -5.56
CA LYS A 57 10.63 -10.55 -4.69
C LYS A 57 9.91 -10.02 -3.45
N SER A 58 8.70 -10.51 -3.17
CA SER A 58 7.81 -9.92 -2.15
C SER A 58 8.46 -9.78 -0.78
N TYR A 59 9.32 -10.72 -0.37
CA TYR A 59 10.05 -10.67 0.90
C TYR A 59 11.12 -9.57 0.95
N ASN A 60 11.57 -9.07 -0.19
CA ASN A 60 12.43 -7.90 -0.31
C ASN A 60 11.61 -6.62 -0.53
N THR A 61 10.62 -6.66 -1.42
CA THR A 61 9.79 -5.49 -1.78
C THR A 61 9.08 -4.91 -0.55
N GLN A 62 8.46 -5.78 0.28
CA GLN A 62 7.60 -5.30 1.35
C GLN A 62 8.38 -4.53 2.42
N PRO A 63 9.46 -5.05 3.01
CA PRO A 63 10.24 -4.27 3.98
C PRO A 63 10.98 -3.09 3.33
N SER A 64 11.34 -3.17 2.04
CA SER A 64 11.99 -2.06 1.31
C SER A 64 11.06 -0.86 1.16
N LEU A 65 9.82 -1.05 0.73
CA LEU A 65 8.85 0.03 0.60
C LEU A 65 8.48 0.63 1.95
N MET A 66 8.34 -0.22 2.96
CA MET A 66 8.08 0.22 4.32
C MET A 66 9.18 1.14 4.82
N ILE A 67 10.47 0.71 4.73
CA ILE A 67 11.56 1.53 5.28
C ILE A 67 11.73 2.85 4.53
N VAL A 68 11.53 2.88 3.21
CA VAL A 68 11.55 4.12 2.43
C VAL A 68 10.45 5.07 2.87
N SER A 69 9.22 4.58 2.99
CA SER A 69 8.08 5.39 3.46
C SER A 69 8.29 5.92 4.87
N ILE A 70 8.77 5.09 5.79
CA ILE A 70 9.04 5.50 7.17
C ILE A 70 10.24 6.44 7.26
N ALA A 71 11.28 6.25 6.46
CA ALA A 71 12.41 7.16 6.40
C ALA A 71 11.98 8.57 5.94
N ILE A 72 11.14 8.68 4.92
CA ILE A 72 10.56 9.94 4.47
C ILE A 72 9.69 10.57 5.58
N TYR A 73 8.85 9.78 6.25
CA TYR A 73 8.04 10.27 7.38
C TYR A 73 8.89 10.78 8.53
N LEU A 74 9.98 10.10 8.86
CA LEU A 74 10.94 10.57 9.90
C LEU A 74 11.69 11.82 9.46
N ALA A 75 12.05 11.93 8.18
CA ALA A 75 12.66 13.13 7.61
C ALA A 75 11.71 14.34 7.68
N LEU A 76 10.40 14.15 7.40
CA LEU A 76 9.39 15.19 7.62
C LEU A 76 9.34 15.64 9.08
N LYS A 77 9.40 14.71 10.04
CA LYS A 77 9.45 15.04 11.47
C LYS A 77 10.72 15.75 11.87
N GLU A 78 11.84 15.48 11.19
CA GLU A 78 13.13 16.13 11.45
C GLU A 78 13.15 17.55 10.85
N GLU A 79 12.62 17.75 9.65
CA GLU A 79 12.54 19.03 8.94
C GLU A 79 11.56 20.01 9.61
N TYR A 80 10.42 19.51 10.07
CA TYR A 80 9.29 20.31 10.54
C TYR A 80 8.96 20.05 12.03
N VAL A 81 9.98 20.03 12.90
CA VAL A 81 9.80 19.74 14.35
C VAL A 81 8.70 20.58 14.98
N ASP A 82 8.66 21.89 14.67
CA ASP A 82 7.72 22.85 15.29
C ASP A 82 6.44 23.06 14.45
N LYS A 83 6.36 22.50 13.25
CA LYS A 83 5.25 22.77 12.32
C LYS A 83 4.45 21.52 11.90
N LEU A 84 4.89 20.34 12.29
CA LEU A 84 4.23 19.11 11.86
C LEU A 84 2.76 19.04 12.31
N ASP A 85 2.45 19.62 13.47
CA ASP A 85 1.08 19.66 13.98
C ASP A 85 0.16 20.56 13.14
N GLU A 86 0.70 21.51 12.37
CA GLU A 86 -0.07 22.33 11.42
C GLU A 86 -0.69 21.48 10.30
N LEU A 87 -0.12 20.30 10.01
CA LEU A 87 -0.70 19.36 9.05
C LEU A 87 -2.04 18.79 9.50
N ASN A 88 -2.39 18.89 10.78
CA ASN A 88 -3.60 18.33 11.37
C ASN A 88 -3.89 16.90 10.88
N ILE A 89 -2.93 16.00 11.11
CA ILE A 89 -3.03 14.59 10.72
C ILE A 89 -4.10 13.92 11.56
N CYS A 90 -5.18 13.47 10.93
CA CYS A 90 -6.35 12.87 11.56
C CYS A 90 -6.56 11.40 11.21
N GLY A 91 -5.77 10.85 10.30
CA GLY A 91 -5.86 9.45 9.90
C GLY A 91 -4.69 9.01 9.03
N VAL A 92 -4.50 7.72 8.93
CA VAL A 92 -3.50 7.10 8.07
C VAL A 92 -4.10 5.93 7.31
N ALA A 93 -3.63 5.70 6.10
CA ALA A 93 -4.01 4.55 5.28
C ALA A 93 -2.81 4.06 4.48
N GLY A 94 -2.82 2.79 4.09
CA GLY A 94 -1.79 2.25 3.21
C GLY A 94 -2.34 1.16 2.32
N HIS A 95 -1.79 1.02 1.13
CA HIS A 95 -2.23 0.04 0.16
C HIS A 95 -1.52 -1.30 0.40
N SER A 96 -2.26 -2.35 0.74
CA SER A 96 -1.72 -3.69 1.02
C SER A 96 -0.61 -3.66 2.08
N LEU A 97 0.66 -3.89 1.72
CA LEU A 97 1.80 -3.77 2.64
C LEU A 97 1.93 -2.36 3.26
N GLY A 98 1.48 -1.33 2.53
CA GLY A 98 1.49 0.05 3.02
C GLY A 98 0.64 0.27 4.28
N GLU A 99 -0.35 -0.60 4.55
CA GLU A 99 -1.12 -0.58 5.79
C GLU A 99 -0.23 -0.82 7.02
N TYR A 100 0.80 -1.65 6.90
CA TYR A 100 1.80 -1.85 7.95
C TYR A 100 2.70 -0.62 8.13
N SER A 101 3.02 0.09 7.02
CA SER A 101 3.72 1.38 7.09
C SER A 101 2.87 2.43 7.80
N ALA A 102 1.55 2.45 7.53
CA ALA A 102 0.58 3.31 8.22
C ALA A 102 0.53 3.01 9.73
N LEU A 103 0.50 1.73 10.13
CA LEU A 103 0.56 1.31 11.53
C LEU A 103 1.86 1.78 12.21
N CYS A 104 3.00 1.66 11.52
CA CYS A 104 4.29 2.13 12.02
C CYS A 104 4.29 3.67 12.20
N ALA A 105 3.80 4.41 11.22
CA ALA A 105 3.71 5.87 11.26
C ALA A 105 2.75 6.37 12.36
N SER A 106 1.68 5.61 12.64
CA SER A 106 0.74 5.88 13.75
C SER A 106 1.26 5.45 15.12
N GLY A 107 2.44 4.84 15.19
CA GLY A 107 3.04 4.38 16.45
C GLY A 107 2.50 3.06 16.99
N CYS A 108 1.68 2.35 16.21
CA CYS A 108 1.16 1.02 16.60
C CYS A 108 2.26 -0.03 16.67
N LEU A 109 3.20 0.02 15.74
CA LEU A 109 4.31 -0.91 15.62
C LEU A 109 5.63 -0.15 15.58
N SER A 110 6.67 -0.73 16.17
CA SER A 110 8.05 -0.23 15.98
C SER A 110 8.53 -0.53 14.54
N ILE A 111 9.57 0.20 14.11
CA ILE A 111 10.23 -0.05 12.81
C ILE A 111 10.71 -1.50 12.72
N SER A 112 11.31 -2.03 13.79
CA SER A 112 11.80 -3.41 13.83
C SER A 112 10.68 -4.45 13.66
N GLU A 113 9.59 -4.31 14.41
CA GLU A 113 8.44 -5.22 14.32
C GLU A 113 7.80 -5.16 12.94
N THR A 114 7.65 -3.95 12.40
CA THR A 114 7.09 -3.74 11.06
C THR A 114 7.96 -4.39 9.98
N ALA A 115 9.27 -4.26 10.07
CA ALA A 115 10.21 -4.89 9.14
C ALA A 115 10.13 -6.43 9.21
N LYS A 116 10.11 -6.99 10.42
CA LYS A 116 10.00 -8.45 10.62
C LYS A 116 8.71 -9.02 10.05
N ILE A 117 7.57 -8.42 10.41
CA ILE A 117 6.28 -8.93 9.95
C ILE A 117 6.13 -8.80 8.44
N LEU A 118 6.62 -7.72 7.82
CA LEU A 118 6.56 -7.55 6.38
C LEU A 118 7.52 -8.49 5.64
N SER A 119 8.69 -8.77 6.18
CA SER A 119 9.60 -9.79 5.62
C SER A 119 8.96 -11.18 5.69
N ALA A 120 8.35 -11.55 6.84
CA ALA A 120 7.64 -12.82 7.01
C ALA A 120 6.42 -12.90 6.07
N ARG A 121 5.57 -11.85 6.02
CA ARG A 121 4.41 -11.77 5.13
C ARG A 121 4.81 -11.91 3.67
N GLY A 122 5.82 -11.15 3.25
CA GLY A 122 6.34 -11.23 1.89
C GLY A 122 6.86 -12.61 1.52
N ASN A 123 7.54 -13.29 2.45
CA ASN A 123 8.06 -14.63 2.26
C ASN A 123 6.92 -15.67 2.13
N GLU A 124 5.91 -15.63 2.99
CA GLU A 124 4.78 -16.56 2.90
C GLU A 124 3.95 -16.33 1.63
N MET A 125 3.71 -15.08 1.24
CA MET A 125 3.06 -14.77 -0.03
C MET A 125 3.89 -15.20 -1.24
N PHE A 126 5.21 -15.06 -1.18
CA PHE A 126 6.13 -15.52 -2.24
C PHE A 126 6.12 -17.06 -2.36
N LYS A 127 6.09 -17.80 -1.25
CA LYS A 127 5.99 -19.28 -1.24
C LYS A 127 4.68 -19.80 -1.81
N CYS A 128 3.61 -19.01 -1.74
CA CYS A 128 2.32 -19.34 -2.36
C CYS A 128 2.24 -18.93 -3.84
N ALA A 129 3.29 -18.28 -4.36
CA ALA A 129 3.37 -17.96 -5.78
C ALA A 129 3.42 -19.24 -6.61
N ASP A 130 2.60 -19.29 -7.65
CA ASP A 130 2.51 -20.39 -8.61
C ASP A 130 2.51 -19.79 -10.02
N ASN A 131 3.34 -20.34 -10.91
CA ASN A 131 3.45 -19.91 -12.30
C ASN A 131 2.13 -20.04 -13.10
N ASN A 132 1.15 -20.77 -12.56
CA ASN A 132 -0.20 -20.90 -13.14
C ASN A 132 -1.16 -19.84 -12.62
N THR A 133 -0.70 -18.88 -11.81
CA THR A 133 -1.52 -17.84 -11.20
C THR A 133 -0.97 -16.46 -11.52
N GLY A 134 -1.82 -15.44 -11.41
CA GLY A 134 -1.42 -14.08 -11.72
C GLY A 134 -2.48 -13.04 -11.39
N MET A 135 -2.21 -11.82 -11.81
CA MET A 135 -3.09 -10.68 -11.63
C MET A 135 -3.23 -9.89 -12.93
N LEU A 136 -4.42 -9.32 -13.16
CA LEU A 136 -4.75 -8.54 -14.34
C LEU A 136 -5.39 -7.21 -13.92
N ALA A 137 -4.83 -6.10 -14.35
CA ALA A 137 -5.47 -4.79 -14.18
C ALA A 137 -6.51 -4.57 -15.28
N VAL A 138 -7.74 -4.24 -14.88
CA VAL A 138 -8.88 -3.91 -15.74
C VAL A 138 -9.08 -2.41 -15.67
N ILE A 139 -8.94 -1.73 -16.81
CA ILE A 139 -9.03 -0.28 -16.92
C ILE A 139 -10.26 0.11 -17.71
N GLY A 140 -11.08 1.01 -17.18
CA GLY A 140 -12.23 1.60 -17.88
C GLY A 140 -13.49 0.73 -17.84
N SER A 141 -13.63 -0.12 -16.83
CA SER A 141 -14.84 -0.88 -16.50
C SER A 141 -15.15 -0.72 -15.01
N ASP A 142 -16.41 -0.85 -14.62
CA ASP A 142 -16.84 -0.81 -13.23
C ASP A 142 -16.83 -2.18 -12.57
N ASN A 143 -16.78 -2.20 -11.22
CA ASN A 143 -16.69 -3.42 -10.43
C ASN A 143 -17.89 -4.37 -10.63
N LYS A 144 -19.08 -3.85 -10.91
CA LYS A 144 -20.27 -4.66 -11.15
C LYS A 144 -20.13 -5.44 -12.47
N THR A 145 -19.77 -4.75 -13.55
CA THR A 145 -19.49 -5.38 -14.85
C THR A 145 -18.39 -6.42 -14.74
N ILE A 146 -17.30 -6.12 -14.03
CA ILE A 146 -16.21 -7.07 -13.80
C ILE A 146 -16.72 -8.30 -13.06
N GLN A 147 -17.46 -8.14 -11.97
CA GLN A 147 -17.95 -9.25 -11.14
C GLN A 147 -18.97 -10.14 -11.93
N GLU A 148 -19.85 -9.53 -12.72
CA GLU A 148 -20.79 -10.27 -13.57
C GLU A 148 -20.05 -11.15 -14.60
N ASN A 149 -18.98 -10.64 -15.21
CA ASN A 149 -18.17 -11.39 -16.16
C ASN A 149 -17.29 -12.46 -15.49
N ILE A 150 -16.79 -12.24 -14.28
CA ILE A 150 -16.16 -13.30 -13.48
C ILE A 150 -17.16 -14.44 -13.24
N ASN A 151 -18.35 -14.11 -12.76
CA ASN A 151 -19.37 -15.12 -12.45
C ASN A 151 -19.80 -15.91 -13.70
N SER A 152 -19.85 -15.27 -14.86
CA SER A 152 -20.27 -15.91 -16.12
C SER A 152 -19.36 -17.04 -16.59
N ILE A 153 -18.05 -16.95 -16.31
CA ILE A 153 -17.07 -17.97 -16.71
C ILE A 153 -16.97 -19.14 -15.72
N LYS A 154 -17.63 -19.06 -14.56
CA LYS A 154 -17.57 -20.07 -13.49
C LYS A 154 -16.13 -20.50 -13.19
N PRO A 155 -15.26 -19.57 -12.76
CA PRO A 155 -13.84 -19.83 -12.60
C PRO A 155 -13.55 -20.83 -11.47
N LYS A 156 -12.42 -21.51 -11.53
CA LYS A 156 -11.89 -22.26 -10.40
C LYS A 156 -11.53 -21.31 -9.26
N CYS A 157 -10.81 -20.23 -9.58
CA CYS A 157 -10.55 -19.10 -8.70
C CYS A 157 -10.17 -17.87 -9.51
N LEU A 158 -11.06 -16.90 -9.58
CA LEU A 158 -10.79 -15.55 -10.08
C LEU A 158 -11.66 -14.59 -9.27
N VAL A 159 -11.02 -13.60 -8.65
CA VAL A 159 -11.68 -12.65 -7.76
C VAL A 159 -11.21 -11.22 -8.04
N ILE A 160 -12.00 -10.23 -7.62
CA ILE A 160 -11.51 -8.86 -7.50
C ILE A 160 -10.53 -8.82 -6.33
N ALA A 161 -9.28 -8.44 -6.61
CA ALA A 161 -8.20 -8.35 -5.63
C ALA A 161 -7.97 -6.91 -5.13
N ASN A 162 -8.14 -5.91 -6.01
CA ASN A 162 -8.02 -4.51 -5.65
C ASN A 162 -9.09 -3.67 -6.34
N SER A 163 -9.84 -2.91 -5.58
CA SER A 163 -10.67 -1.80 -6.04
C SER A 163 -9.84 -0.52 -5.90
N ASN A 164 -9.08 -0.16 -6.94
CA ASN A 164 -8.05 0.87 -6.84
C ASN A 164 -8.57 2.30 -7.05
N SER A 165 -9.44 2.49 -8.01
CA SER A 165 -10.10 3.78 -8.28
C SER A 165 -11.31 3.56 -9.20
N ILE A 166 -12.06 4.60 -9.45
CA ILE A 166 -13.14 4.56 -10.44
C ILE A 166 -12.55 4.13 -11.79
N GLY A 167 -13.01 2.98 -12.30
CA GLY A 167 -12.54 2.40 -13.55
C GLY A 167 -11.13 1.81 -13.53
N GLN A 168 -10.58 1.50 -12.36
CA GLN A 168 -9.33 0.73 -12.24
C GLN A 168 -9.46 -0.33 -11.14
N THR A 169 -9.61 -1.58 -11.57
CA THR A 169 -9.75 -2.76 -10.71
C THR A 169 -8.70 -3.79 -11.08
N VAL A 170 -8.23 -4.57 -10.12
CA VAL A 170 -7.33 -5.70 -10.37
C VAL A 170 -8.06 -6.99 -10.02
N VAL A 171 -8.02 -7.96 -10.92
CA VAL A 171 -8.49 -9.33 -10.67
C VAL A 171 -7.31 -10.25 -10.47
N SER A 172 -7.49 -11.30 -9.67
CA SER A 172 -6.44 -12.21 -9.21
C SER A 172 -6.95 -13.65 -9.21
N GLY A 173 -6.17 -14.59 -9.77
CA GLY A 173 -6.58 -15.98 -9.84
C GLY A 173 -5.70 -16.84 -10.73
N TYR A 174 -6.25 -17.98 -11.22
CA TYR A 174 -5.55 -18.83 -12.18
C TYR A 174 -5.44 -18.16 -13.54
N LEU A 175 -4.31 -18.34 -14.21
CA LEU A 175 -4.09 -17.78 -15.57
C LEU A 175 -5.11 -18.29 -16.56
N GLU A 176 -5.53 -19.56 -16.48
CA GLU A 176 -6.59 -20.12 -17.32
C GLU A 176 -7.91 -19.33 -17.18
N ASP A 177 -8.29 -18.99 -15.95
CA ASP A 177 -9.51 -18.22 -15.68
C ASP A 177 -9.35 -16.76 -16.12
N ILE A 178 -8.15 -16.18 -15.95
CA ILE A 178 -7.82 -14.83 -16.44
C ILE A 178 -7.96 -14.76 -17.98
N GLU A 179 -7.48 -15.76 -18.73
CA GLU A 179 -7.60 -15.77 -20.18
C GLU A 179 -9.07 -15.90 -20.64
N LYS A 180 -9.88 -16.74 -19.98
CA LYS A 180 -11.33 -16.82 -20.26
C LYS A 180 -12.01 -15.47 -19.95
N PHE A 181 -11.64 -14.85 -18.83
CA PHE A 181 -12.18 -13.55 -18.42
C PHE A 181 -11.81 -12.44 -19.41
N LYS A 182 -10.57 -12.41 -19.94
CA LYS A 182 -10.16 -11.44 -20.96
C LYS A 182 -11.06 -11.46 -22.18
N ILE A 183 -11.45 -12.66 -22.67
CA ILE A 183 -12.37 -12.83 -23.80
C ILE A 183 -13.74 -12.23 -23.45
N GLN A 184 -14.27 -12.49 -22.24
CA GLN A 184 -15.56 -11.93 -21.80
C GLN A 184 -15.55 -10.41 -21.65
N MET A 185 -14.37 -9.83 -21.39
CA MET A 185 -14.20 -8.39 -21.20
C MET A 185 -13.92 -7.62 -22.50
N GLU A 186 -13.84 -8.29 -23.65
CA GLU A 186 -13.69 -7.61 -24.94
C GLU A 186 -14.83 -6.59 -25.18
N GLY A 187 -14.45 -5.36 -25.51
CA GLY A 187 -15.39 -4.24 -25.68
C GLY A 187 -15.99 -3.68 -24.39
N LYS A 188 -15.75 -4.27 -23.20
CA LYS A 188 -16.26 -3.83 -21.89
C LYS A 188 -15.21 -3.15 -21.02
N ALA A 189 -13.94 -3.24 -21.38
CA ALA A 189 -12.83 -2.55 -20.73
C ALA A 189 -12.00 -1.81 -21.78
N LYS A 190 -11.42 -0.66 -21.39
CA LYS A 190 -10.50 0.09 -22.27
C LYS A 190 -9.17 -0.63 -22.45
N ARG A 191 -8.65 -1.24 -21.38
CA ARG A 191 -7.39 -2.01 -21.38
C ARG A 191 -7.42 -3.11 -20.34
N LEU A 192 -6.75 -4.22 -20.67
CA LEU A 192 -6.51 -5.38 -19.82
C LEU A 192 -4.98 -5.56 -19.76
N ILE A 193 -4.36 -5.33 -18.58
CA ILE A 193 -2.92 -5.27 -18.45
C ILE A 193 -2.48 -6.33 -17.43
N PRO A 194 -1.77 -7.41 -17.86
CA PRO A 194 -1.14 -8.34 -16.95
C PRO A 194 -0.16 -7.63 -16.02
N LEU A 195 -0.19 -7.93 -14.73
CA LEU A 195 0.74 -7.36 -13.77
C LEU A 195 1.99 -8.23 -13.63
N PRO A 196 3.20 -7.63 -13.50
CA PRO A 196 4.45 -8.36 -13.34
C PRO A 196 4.64 -8.83 -11.88
N VAL A 197 3.72 -9.67 -11.41
CA VAL A 197 3.72 -10.27 -10.06
C VAL A 197 3.83 -11.77 -10.14
N SER A 198 4.35 -12.39 -9.09
CA SER A 198 4.65 -13.82 -9.05
C SER A 198 3.47 -14.71 -8.64
N GLY A 199 2.31 -14.15 -8.28
CA GLY A 199 1.19 -14.95 -7.78
C GLY A 199 -0.12 -14.19 -7.71
N ALA A 200 -1.18 -14.91 -7.35
CA ALA A 200 -2.53 -14.39 -7.22
C ALA A 200 -2.75 -13.78 -5.83
N PHE A 201 -2.14 -12.61 -5.57
CA PHE A 201 -2.28 -11.91 -4.30
C PHE A 201 -3.73 -11.44 -4.06
N HIS A 202 -4.10 -11.28 -2.80
CA HIS A 202 -5.43 -10.84 -2.37
C HIS A 202 -6.56 -11.73 -2.92
N SER A 203 -6.31 -13.05 -2.94
CA SER A 203 -7.27 -14.06 -3.39
C SER A 203 -7.29 -15.26 -2.43
N PRO A 204 -8.29 -16.15 -2.50
CA PRO A 204 -8.32 -17.39 -1.73
C PRO A 204 -7.09 -18.28 -1.92
N LEU A 205 -6.36 -18.14 -3.03
CA LEU A 205 -5.11 -18.86 -3.31
C LEU A 205 -3.97 -18.49 -2.34
N MET A 206 -4.11 -17.40 -1.60
CA MET A 206 -3.17 -16.99 -0.54
C MET A 206 -3.54 -17.54 0.86
N GLN A 207 -4.51 -18.46 0.97
CA GLN A 207 -4.98 -18.98 2.27
C GLN A 207 -3.84 -19.55 3.10
N LYS A 208 -2.93 -20.31 2.50
CA LYS A 208 -1.76 -20.87 3.20
C LYS A 208 -0.85 -19.78 3.76
N ALA A 209 -0.65 -18.68 3.02
CA ALA A 209 0.11 -17.53 3.51
C ALA A 209 -0.58 -16.88 4.71
N GLN A 210 -1.91 -16.70 4.65
CA GLN A 210 -2.70 -16.19 5.76
C GLN A 210 -2.58 -17.06 7.01
N ASP A 211 -2.72 -18.37 6.87
CA ASP A 211 -2.65 -19.32 7.99
C ASP A 211 -1.26 -19.31 8.65
N ASN A 212 -0.20 -19.25 7.85
CA ASN A 212 1.17 -19.21 8.33
C ASN A 212 1.52 -17.90 9.05
N ILE A 213 1.04 -16.76 8.55
CA ILE A 213 1.36 -15.46 9.15
C ILE A 213 0.45 -15.10 10.34
N LYS A 214 -0.67 -15.78 10.50
CA LYS A 214 -1.65 -15.52 11.57
C LYS A 214 -0.99 -15.47 12.95
N ASN A 215 -0.21 -16.46 13.31
CA ASN A 215 0.44 -16.55 14.61
C ASN A 215 1.45 -15.42 14.83
N GLU A 216 2.12 -14.96 13.77
CA GLU A 216 3.05 -13.84 13.87
C GLU A 216 2.30 -12.52 14.08
N ILE A 217 1.15 -12.32 13.42
CA ILE A 217 0.29 -11.15 13.64
C ILE A 217 -0.27 -11.15 15.06
N GLU A 218 -0.69 -12.29 15.58
CA GLU A 218 -1.20 -12.40 16.96
C GLU A 218 -0.15 -12.01 18.02
N LYS A 219 1.12 -12.34 17.78
CA LYS A 219 2.23 -12.03 18.69
C LYS A 219 2.67 -10.57 18.62
N LEU A 220 2.25 -9.78 17.61
CA LEU A 220 2.62 -8.37 17.52
C LEU A 220 2.15 -7.61 18.75
N ASP A 221 3.04 -6.82 19.33
CA ASP A 221 2.73 -5.92 20.45
C ASP A 221 2.18 -4.58 19.90
N ILE A 222 1.00 -4.64 19.28
CA ILE A 222 0.34 -3.46 18.71
C ILE A 222 -0.06 -2.52 19.83
N LYS A 223 0.40 -1.28 19.74
CA LYS A 223 0.02 -0.18 20.64
C LYS A 223 -1.20 0.56 20.11
N ASN A 224 -1.84 1.33 20.97
CA ASN A 224 -2.93 2.21 20.55
C ASN A 224 -2.44 3.20 19.48
N PRO A 225 -3.15 3.33 18.37
CA PRO A 225 -2.76 4.22 17.29
C PRO A 225 -2.84 5.69 17.70
N LYS A 226 -1.82 6.49 17.37
CA LYS A 226 -1.90 7.96 17.45
C LYS A 226 -2.95 8.52 16.50
N TYR A 227 -3.08 7.90 15.33
CA TYR A 227 -4.03 8.25 14.29
C TYR A 227 -4.85 7.01 13.92
N PRO A 228 -6.18 7.08 13.78
CA PRO A 228 -7.00 5.97 13.29
C PRO A 228 -6.47 5.42 11.96
N ILE A 229 -6.55 4.10 11.79
CA ILE A 229 -6.07 3.39 10.60
C ILE A 229 -7.26 3.07 9.71
N LEU A 230 -7.29 3.57 8.49
CA LEU A 230 -8.28 3.17 7.49
C LEU A 230 -7.83 1.87 6.84
N GLN A 231 -8.49 0.75 7.19
CA GLN A 231 -8.01 -0.59 6.86
C GLN A 231 -8.55 -1.12 5.52
N ASN A 232 -7.71 -1.86 4.81
CA ASN A 232 -8.00 -2.34 3.45
C ASN A 232 -9.14 -3.35 3.39
N TYR A 233 -9.25 -4.22 4.41
CA TYR A 233 -10.24 -5.29 4.47
C TYR A 233 -11.63 -4.79 4.84
N SER A 234 -11.72 -3.99 5.92
CA SER A 234 -13.01 -3.52 6.43
C SER A 234 -13.57 -2.32 5.68
N GLY A 235 -12.70 -1.49 5.11
CA GLY A 235 -13.10 -0.20 4.56
C GLY A 235 -13.39 0.87 5.62
N GLU A 236 -13.07 0.58 6.89
CA GLU A 236 -13.42 1.41 8.04
C GLU A 236 -12.19 1.88 8.81
N PHE A 237 -12.35 3.00 9.52
CA PHE A 237 -11.35 3.49 10.46
C PHE A 237 -11.33 2.63 11.72
N GLU A 238 -10.15 2.15 12.09
CA GLU A 238 -9.95 1.30 13.26
C GLU A 238 -8.96 1.91 14.26
N THR A 239 -9.29 1.74 15.53
CA THR A 239 -8.43 2.05 16.68
C THR A 239 -8.29 0.86 17.62
N GLU A 240 -9.21 -0.10 17.54
CA GLU A 240 -9.23 -1.29 18.38
C GLU A 240 -8.20 -2.32 17.92
N ILE A 241 -7.27 -2.70 18.81
CA ILE A 241 -6.13 -3.57 18.50
C ILE A 241 -6.60 -4.95 18.00
N SER A 242 -7.65 -5.52 18.59
CA SER A 242 -8.19 -6.81 18.19
C SER A 242 -8.76 -6.79 16.77
N SER A 243 -9.46 -5.72 16.41
CA SER A 243 -9.98 -5.49 15.06
C SER A 243 -8.84 -5.30 14.07
N ILE A 244 -7.83 -4.48 14.42
CA ILE A 244 -6.64 -4.27 13.59
C ILE A 244 -5.98 -5.62 13.27
N LYS A 245 -5.68 -6.46 14.26
CA LYS A 245 -5.06 -7.78 14.05
C LYS A 245 -5.91 -8.68 13.15
N THR A 246 -7.21 -8.74 13.41
CA THR A 246 -8.14 -9.56 12.63
C THR A 246 -8.17 -9.12 11.17
N ASN A 247 -8.22 -7.82 10.92
CA ASN A 247 -8.27 -7.25 9.57
C ASN A 247 -6.95 -7.45 8.81
N LEU A 248 -5.79 -7.32 9.47
CA LEU A 248 -4.48 -7.62 8.89
C LEU A 248 -4.35 -9.09 8.44
N GLN A 249 -4.92 -10.03 9.20
CA GLN A 249 -4.94 -11.44 8.81
C GLN A 249 -5.80 -11.63 7.56
N LYS A 250 -7.03 -11.13 7.56
CA LYS A 250 -7.99 -11.28 6.46
C LYS A 250 -7.57 -10.54 5.18
N GLN A 251 -6.82 -9.45 5.29
CA GLN A 251 -6.31 -8.66 4.17
C GLN A 251 -5.55 -9.51 3.14
N ILE A 252 -4.89 -10.60 3.57
CA ILE A 252 -4.01 -11.42 2.71
C ILE A 252 -4.82 -12.15 1.62
N THR A 253 -6.04 -12.57 1.94
CA THR A 253 -6.93 -13.32 1.04
C THR A 253 -8.12 -12.52 0.53
N ALA A 254 -8.29 -11.29 1.00
CA ALA A 254 -9.43 -10.44 0.69
C ALA A 254 -9.02 -9.24 -0.20
N PRO A 255 -9.98 -8.61 -0.88
CA PRO A 255 -9.72 -7.43 -1.69
C PRO A 255 -9.21 -6.25 -0.87
N VAL A 256 -8.33 -5.46 -1.49
CA VAL A 256 -7.96 -4.12 -1.03
C VAL A 256 -9.03 -3.15 -1.50
N LEU A 257 -9.84 -2.64 -0.57
CA LEU A 257 -10.96 -1.71 -0.83
C LEU A 257 -10.47 -0.26 -0.91
N TRP A 258 -9.46 0.02 -1.76
CA TRP A 258 -8.80 1.33 -1.76
C TRP A 258 -9.71 2.47 -2.21
N CYS A 259 -10.49 2.26 -3.27
CA CYS A 259 -11.42 3.27 -3.78
C CYS A 259 -12.47 3.63 -2.72
N GLU A 260 -13.07 2.61 -2.12
CA GLU A 260 -14.06 2.73 -1.05
C GLU A 260 -13.47 3.43 0.19
N ASN A 261 -12.24 3.06 0.56
CA ASN A 261 -11.50 3.69 1.66
C ASN A 261 -11.34 5.20 1.44
N MET A 262 -10.88 5.60 0.28
CA MET A 262 -10.66 7.01 0.00
C MET A 262 -11.97 7.79 -0.10
N GLN A 263 -13.03 7.18 -0.67
CA GLN A 263 -14.37 7.78 -0.67
C GLN A 263 -14.93 7.95 0.75
N ASN A 264 -14.76 6.94 1.63
CA ASN A 264 -15.12 7.02 3.04
C ASN A 264 -14.37 8.17 3.74
N ALA A 265 -13.05 8.28 3.52
CA ALA A 265 -12.26 9.38 4.08
C ALA A 265 -12.77 10.75 3.64
N ILE A 266 -13.06 10.93 2.35
CA ILE A 266 -13.61 12.19 1.81
C ILE A 266 -14.96 12.50 2.47
N GLN A 267 -15.85 11.51 2.60
CA GLN A 267 -17.16 11.67 3.25
C GLN A 267 -17.03 12.05 4.74
N GLN A 268 -15.97 11.59 5.41
CA GLN A 268 -15.66 11.98 6.80
C GLN A 268 -14.94 13.33 6.90
N GLY A 269 -14.84 14.08 5.79
CA GLY A 269 -14.32 15.46 5.76
C GLY A 269 -12.80 15.55 5.68
N PHE A 270 -12.08 14.49 5.29
CA PHE A 270 -10.68 14.63 4.93
C PHE A 270 -10.57 15.42 3.61
N ASP A 271 -9.76 16.46 3.62
CA ASP A 271 -9.57 17.38 2.50
C ASP A 271 -8.13 17.44 1.99
N THR A 272 -7.19 16.81 2.69
CA THR A 272 -5.76 16.79 2.35
C THR A 272 -5.23 15.37 2.44
N PHE A 273 -4.67 14.88 1.33
CA PHE A 273 -4.12 13.53 1.20
C PHE A 273 -2.66 13.62 0.82
N ILE A 274 -1.77 13.09 1.67
CA ILE A 274 -0.32 13.16 1.49
C ILE A 274 0.24 11.75 1.32
N GLU A 275 0.64 11.39 0.11
CA GLU A 275 1.35 10.14 -0.16
C GLU A 275 2.80 10.26 0.26
N ILE A 276 3.26 9.33 1.12
CA ILE A 276 4.61 9.29 1.66
C ILE A 276 5.27 7.98 1.24
N GLY A 277 6.20 8.04 0.29
CA GLY A 277 6.89 6.84 -0.20
C GLY A 277 7.36 6.95 -1.63
N ALA A 278 7.76 5.81 -2.19
CA ALA A 278 8.31 5.72 -3.53
C ALA A 278 7.24 5.96 -4.61
N LYS A 279 7.56 6.77 -5.61
CA LYS A 279 6.67 7.19 -6.70
C LYS A 279 5.44 7.95 -6.21
N ASN A 280 4.39 8.01 -7.07
CA ASN A 280 3.15 8.76 -6.84
C ASN A 280 1.91 7.95 -7.21
N VAL A 281 1.93 6.65 -6.88
CA VAL A 281 0.88 5.70 -7.29
C VAL A 281 -0.46 6.06 -6.67
N LEU A 282 -0.47 6.29 -5.35
CA LEU A 282 -1.71 6.60 -4.62
C LEU A 282 -2.24 7.98 -4.97
N THR A 283 -1.35 8.95 -5.18
CA THR A 283 -1.68 10.28 -5.72
C THR A 283 -2.39 10.15 -7.08
N GLY A 284 -1.88 9.27 -7.95
CA GLY A 284 -2.49 8.99 -9.24
C GLY A 284 -3.87 8.32 -9.12
N LEU A 285 -4.07 7.46 -8.13
CA LEU A 285 -5.37 6.84 -7.83
C LEU A 285 -6.34 7.87 -7.25
N MET A 286 -5.91 8.69 -6.29
CA MET A 286 -6.73 9.75 -5.70
C MET A 286 -7.29 10.71 -6.74
N LYS A 287 -6.47 11.16 -7.71
CA LYS A 287 -6.91 12.02 -8.82
C LYS A 287 -8.04 11.42 -9.67
N ARG A 288 -8.25 10.09 -9.63
CA ARG A 288 -9.35 9.40 -10.33
C ARG A 288 -10.54 9.11 -9.42
N ILE A 289 -10.34 9.15 -8.10
CA ILE A 289 -11.39 8.94 -7.09
C ILE A 289 -12.15 10.25 -6.85
N VAL A 290 -11.40 11.35 -6.77
CA VAL A 290 -11.95 12.70 -6.55
C VAL A 290 -12.79 13.13 -7.75
N THR A 291 -14.03 13.54 -7.50
CA THR A 291 -14.94 14.09 -8.53
C THR A 291 -14.52 15.49 -8.96
N GLU A 292 -15.01 15.96 -10.10
CA GLU A 292 -14.72 17.34 -10.60
C GLU A 292 -15.10 18.41 -9.56
N GLU A 293 -16.23 18.23 -8.88
CA GLU A 293 -16.70 19.17 -7.83
C GLU A 293 -15.83 19.18 -6.56
N GLN A 294 -15.11 18.09 -6.32
CA GLN A 294 -14.23 17.93 -5.17
C GLN A 294 -12.80 18.43 -5.42
N LYS A 295 -12.38 18.54 -6.68
CA LYS A 295 -10.99 18.90 -7.06
C LYS A 295 -10.51 20.22 -6.48
N GLU A 296 -11.40 21.22 -6.37
CA GLU A 296 -11.06 22.51 -5.79
C GLU A 296 -10.93 22.49 -4.26
N LYS A 297 -11.44 21.44 -3.61
CA LYS A 297 -11.50 21.32 -2.15
C LYS A 297 -10.52 20.30 -1.59
N ILE A 298 -10.02 19.40 -2.42
CA ILE A 298 -9.18 18.27 -2.00
C ILE A 298 -7.75 18.48 -2.51
N LYS A 299 -6.82 18.59 -1.58
CA LYS A 299 -5.39 18.67 -1.85
C LYS A 299 -4.79 17.25 -1.90
N ILE A 300 -4.01 16.96 -2.94
CA ILE A 300 -3.36 15.66 -3.15
C ILE A 300 -1.88 15.91 -3.39
N ILE A 301 -1.05 15.53 -2.43
CA ILE A 301 0.38 15.83 -2.38
C ILE A 301 1.17 14.52 -2.36
N ASN A 302 2.29 14.48 -3.08
CA ASN A 302 3.25 13.39 -3.02
C ASN A 302 4.57 13.86 -2.41
N ILE A 303 5.10 13.03 -1.52
CA ILE A 303 6.41 13.23 -0.89
C ILE A 303 7.25 11.97 -1.07
N GLU A 304 8.23 12.08 -1.95
CA GLU A 304 9.12 10.98 -2.34
C GLU A 304 10.60 11.26 -2.01
N ASN A 305 11.00 12.52 -2.01
CA ASN A 305 12.40 12.95 -1.98
C ASN A 305 12.61 14.21 -1.12
N VAL A 306 13.87 14.62 -0.95
CA VAL A 306 14.28 15.77 -0.14
C VAL A 306 13.62 17.08 -0.60
N GLU A 307 13.51 17.30 -1.91
CA GLU A 307 12.86 18.49 -2.46
C GLU A 307 11.39 18.55 -2.08
N ASN A 308 10.68 17.42 -2.21
CA ASN A 308 9.27 17.35 -1.83
C ASN A 308 9.06 17.56 -0.32
N ILE A 309 9.99 17.08 0.51
CA ILE A 309 9.98 17.34 1.96
C ILE A 309 10.08 18.85 2.20
N LYS A 310 11.09 19.51 1.66
CA LYS A 310 11.36 20.95 1.88
C LYS A 310 10.27 21.87 1.36
N THR A 311 9.55 21.46 0.31
CA THR A 311 8.50 22.28 -0.33
C THR A 311 7.08 21.92 0.12
N LEU A 312 6.91 21.05 1.13
CA LEU A 312 5.59 20.58 1.54
C LEU A 312 4.65 21.72 1.95
N PHE A 313 5.09 22.61 2.83
CA PHE A 313 4.24 23.72 3.32
C PHE A 313 3.97 24.77 2.26
N ASP A 314 4.88 24.97 1.31
CA ASP A 314 4.64 25.84 0.17
C ASP A 314 3.52 25.27 -0.72
N LYS A 315 3.50 23.97 -0.96
CA LYS A 315 2.41 23.29 -1.70
C LYS A 315 1.07 23.34 -0.95
N ILE A 316 1.09 23.21 0.37
CA ILE A 316 -0.13 23.29 1.18
C ILE A 316 -0.73 24.69 1.16
N ASN A 317 0.09 25.74 1.17
CA ASN A 317 -0.36 27.13 1.29
C ASN A 317 -0.69 27.77 -0.07
N ASN A 318 -0.11 27.28 -1.18
CA ASN A 318 -0.24 27.91 -2.50
C ASN A 318 -1.29 27.21 -3.41
N ASP A 319 -1.80 26.03 -3.04
CA ASP A 319 -2.90 25.32 -3.68
C ASP A 319 -4.18 25.44 -2.83
#